data_ec947ac6cf0dfd647566d8230db27fd4
#
_entry.id   ec947ac6cf0dfd647566d8230db27fd4
#
_cell.length_a   1.000
_cell.length_b   1.000
_cell.length_c   1.000
_cell.angle_alpha   90.00
_cell.angle_beta   90.00
_cell.angle_gamma   90.00
#
_symmetry.space_group_name_H-M   'P 1'
#
loop_
_entity.id
_entity.type
_entity.pdbx_description
1 polymer ?
#
loop_
_entity_poly.entity_id
_entity_poly.type
_entity_poly.pdbx_seq_one_letter_code
_entity_poly.pdbx_strand_id
1 'polypeptide(L)'
;MIANDDTLQPDVFGLVEAARELVAQDFQVFPYTTEDLGVAERLMAAGCEVLMPWGAPIGTARGLANPYALQTMRNYFPGVPLILDAGIGAPSHAMQAMELGFDAVLLNTAVAKAGDPVQMAAAFGAAVKAGRTAFLAGLMEPRDMAAPSTPVAGTPFFDLDAKR
;
A
#
# COMPACT_ATOMS: atom_id res chain seq x y z
N MET A 1 -18.64 3.99 1.52
CA MET A 1 -19.66 4.61 0.65
C MET A 1 -19.21 4.55 -0.79
N ILE A 2 -20.01 4.05 -1.70
CA ILE A 2 -19.70 3.85 -3.12
C ILE A 2 -20.54 4.82 -3.93
N ALA A 3 -19.90 5.60 -4.82
CA ALA A 3 -20.57 6.62 -5.60
C ALA A 3 -21.32 6.07 -6.82
N ASN A 4 -20.84 4.96 -7.37
CA ASN A 4 -21.34 4.41 -8.63
C ASN A 4 -21.10 2.90 -8.68
N ASP A 5 -22.14 2.14 -9.01
CA ASP A 5 -22.10 0.67 -9.01
C ASP A 5 -21.23 0.10 -10.15
N ASP A 6 -21.04 0.85 -11.24
CA ASP A 6 -20.20 0.40 -12.37
C ASP A 6 -18.71 0.56 -12.11
N THR A 7 -18.33 1.60 -11.36
CA THR A 7 -16.91 1.91 -11.08
C THR A 7 -16.46 1.42 -9.71
N LEU A 8 -17.38 1.26 -8.77
CA LEU A 8 -17.14 0.92 -7.36
C LEU A 8 -16.10 1.86 -6.69
N GLN A 9 -16.03 3.10 -7.17
CA GLN A 9 -15.19 4.12 -6.58
C GLN A 9 -15.80 4.70 -5.31
N PRO A 10 -14.97 5.13 -4.35
CA PRO A 10 -15.48 5.82 -3.17
C PRO A 10 -16.11 7.16 -3.54
N ASP A 11 -17.27 7.46 -2.95
CA ASP A 11 -17.79 8.83 -2.92
C ASP A 11 -17.03 9.60 -1.85
N VAL A 12 -15.93 10.25 -2.25
CA VAL A 12 -15.03 10.89 -1.30
C VAL A 12 -15.64 12.06 -0.55
N PHE A 13 -16.64 12.74 -1.12
CA PHE A 13 -17.34 13.85 -0.44
C PHE A 13 -18.33 13.31 0.59
N GLY A 14 -19.21 12.44 0.19
CA GLY A 14 -20.14 11.79 1.11
C GLY A 14 -19.46 10.92 2.16
N LEU A 15 -18.28 10.35 1.84
CA LEU A 15 -17.49 9.58 2.78
C LEU A 15 -17.01 10.43 3.98
N VAL A 16 -16.53 11.64 3.73
CA VAL A 16 -16.06 12.54 4.81
C VAL A 16 -17.22 12.95 5.72
N GLU A 17 -18.39 13.26 5.15
CA GLU A 17 -19.59 13.58 5.94
C GLU A 17 -20.05 12.38 6.79
N ALA A 18 -20.16 11.20 6.18
CA ALA A 18 -20.52 9.97 6.87
C ALA A 18 -19.52 9.59 7.98
N ALA A 19 -18.23 9.76 7.71
CA ALA A 19 -17.18 9.49 8.71
C ALA A 19 -17.35 10.40 9.95
N ARG A 20 -17.58 11.69 9.73
CA ARG A 20 -17.80 12.65 10.83
C ARG A 20 -19.03 12.27 11.68
N GLU A 21 -20.11 11.89 11.02
CA GLU A 21 -21.34 11.47 11.71
C GLU A 21 -21.14 10.18 12.53
N LEU A 22 -20.47 9.17 11.95
CA LEU A 22 -20.23 7.90 12.62
C LEU A 22 -19.24 8.03 13.78
N VAL A 23 -18.17 8.80 13.62
CA VAL A 23 -17.22 9.09 14.71
C VAL A 23 -17.91 9.81 15.86
N ALA A 24 -18.81 10.77 15.57
CA ALA A 24 -19.60 11.44 16.61
C ALA A 24 -20.57 10.51 17.36
N GLN A 25 -20.83 9.33 16.83
CA GLN A 25 -21.63 8.26 17.43
C GLN A 25 -20.75 7.13 18.04
N ASP A 26 -19.46 7.42 18.31
CA ASP A 26 -18.49 6.49 18.89
C ASP A 26 -18.16 5.26 18.04
N PHE A 27 -18.39 5.30 16.71
CA PHE A 27 -17.92 4.25 15.81
C PHE A 27 -16.45 4.44 15.45
N GLN A 28 -15.69 3.33 15.46
CA GLN A 28 -14.38 3.27 14.82
C GLN A 28 -14.57 3.13 13.30
N VAL A 29 -14.19 4.15 12.54
CA VAL A 29 -14.44 4.21 11.09
C VAL A 29 -13.20 3.76 10.34
N PHE A 30 -13.35 2.79 9.43
CA PHE A 30 -12.36 2.33 8.47
C PHE A 30 -12.77 2.83 7.08
N PRO A 31 -12.35 4.04 6.67
CA PRO A 31 -12.87 4.69 5.48
C PRO A 31 -12.22 4.14 4.21
N TYR A 32 -12.98 3.41 3.38
CA TYR A 32 -12.55 3.08 2.03
C TYR A 32 -12.44 4.35 1.20
N THR A 33 -11.24 4.71 0.80
CA THR A 33 -10.94 5.98 0.13
C THR A 33 -9.98 5.80 -1.05
N THR A 34 -9.68 6.89 -1.73
CA THR A 34 -8.62 6.96 -2.73
C THR A 34 -7.27 7.25 -2.08
N GLU A 35 -6.20 7.29 -2.90
CA GLU A 35 -4.86 7.70 -2.48
C GLU A 35 -4.65 9.22 -2.40
N ASP A 36 -5.74 10.01 -2.45
CA ASP A 36 -5.70 11.47 -2.39
C ASP A 36 -5.41 11.97 -0.97
N LEU A 37 -4.33 12.75 -0.81
CA LEU A 37 -3.92 13.28 0.49
C LEU A 37 -4.93 14.28 1.06
N GLY A 38 -5.55 15.11 0.23
CA GLY A 38 -6.54 16.09 0.69
C GLY A 38 -7.79 15.44 1.24
N VAL A 39 -8.20 14.30 0.68
CA VAL A 39 -9.28 13.47 1.21
C VAL A 39 -8.85 12.81 2.52
N ALA A 40 -7.64 12.25 2.57
CA ALA A 40 -7.10 11.62 3.77
C ALA A 40 -7.01 12.61 4.96
N GLU A 41 -6.52 13.84 4.73
CA GLU A 41 -6.50 14.89 5.75
C GLU A 41 -7.91 15.22 6.29
N ARG A 42 -8.91 15.27 5.42
CA ARG A 42 -10.29 15.53 5.85
C ARG A 42 -10.87 14.37 6.65
N LEU A 43 -10.54 13.13 6.32
CA LEU A 43 -10.94 11.96 7.09
C LEU A 43 -10.29 11.95 8.48
N MET A 44 -9.00 12.29 8.57
CA MET A 44 -8.32 12.46 9.85
C MET A 44 -8.94 13.59 10.67
N ALA A 45 -9.24 14.73 10.04
CA ALA A 45 -9.94 15.86 10.70
C ALA A 45 -11.39 15.53 11.12
N ALA A 46 -12.02 14.56 10.46
CA ALA A 46 -13.32 14.02 10.86
C ALA A 46 -13.24 13.06 12.06
N GLY A 47 -12.03 12.70 12.51
CA GLY A 47 -11.78 11.85 13.66
C GLY A 47 -11.51 10.38 13.32
N CYS A 48 -11.27 10.03 12.05
CA CYS A 48 -10.80 8.69 11.71
C CYS A 48 -9.40 8.46 12.27
N GLU A 49 -9.16 7.28 12.82
CA GLU A 49 -7.84 6.89 13.38
C GLU A 49 -7.08 5.95 12.44
N VAL A 50 -7.71 5.50 11.37
CA VAL A 50 -7.20 4.56 10.36
C VAL A 50 -7.52 5.13 9.00
N LEU A 51 -6.68 4.91 8.01
CA LEU A 51 -6.97 5.19 6.60
C LEU A 51 -6.93 3.90 5.79
N MET A 52 -7.87 3.77 4.86
CA MET A 52 -8.01 2.57 4.04
C MET A 52 -8.05 2.93 2.55
N PRO A 53 -6.91 3.42 1.99
CA PRO A 53 -6.83 3.75 0.58
C PRO A 53 -6.87 2.50 -0.30
N TRP A 54 -7.39 2.66 -1.51
CA TRP A 54 -7.40 1.61 -2.51
C TRP A 54 -6.05 1.40 -3.20
N GLY A 55 -5.77 0.19 -3.68
CA GLY A 55 -4.71 -0.06 -4.66
C GLY A 55 -5.19 0.28 -6.08
N ALA A 56 -6.39 -0.17 -6.40
CA ALA A 56 -7.13 0.08 -7.65
C ALA A 56 -8.62 -0.19 -7.39
N PRO A 57 -9.54 0.14 -8.31
CA PRO A 57 -10.97 -0.11 -8.12
C PRO A 57 -11.28 -1.57 -7.77
N ILE A 58 -12.31 -1.77 -6.94
CA ILE A 58 -12.75 -3.08 -6.45
C ILE A 58 -12.91 -4.08 -7.60
N GLY A 59 -12.37 -5.27 -7.45
CA GLY A 59 -12.53 -6.38 -8.41
C GLY A 59 -11.68 -6.30 -9.67
N THR A 60 -10.84 -5.26 -9.85
CA THR A 60 -10.04 -5.08 -11.07
C THR A 60 -8.78 -5.91 -11.12
N ALA A 61 -8.27 -6.39 -9.98
CA ALA A 61 -7.01 -7.15 -9.86
C ALA A 61 -5.77 -6.41 -10.44
N ARG A 62 -5.81 -5.07 -10.53
CA ARG A 62 -4.77 -4.24 -11.12
C ARG A 62 -3.56 -3.99 -10.21
N GLY A 63 -3.68 -4.39 -8.93
CA GLY A 63 -2.64 -4.12 -7.93
C GLY A 63 -2.61 -2.66 -7.48
N LEU A 64 -1.43 -2.14 -7.26
CA LEU A 64 -1.22 -0.74 -6.88
C LEU A 64 -1.11 0.11 -8.15
N ALA A 65 -2.20 0.76 -8.54
CA ALA A 65 -2.24 1.58 -9.76
C ALA A 65 -1.36 2.84 -9.65
N ASN A 66 -1.22 3.38 -8.44
CA ASN A 66 -0.40 4.57 -8.17
C ASN A 66 0.46 4.36 -6.91
N PRO A 67 1.52 3.54 -7.01
CA PRO A 67 2.38 3.25 -5.86
C PRO A 67 3.09 4.51 -5.32
N TYR A 68 3.36 5.49 -6.18
CA TYR A 68 3.97 6.75 -5.76
C TYR A 68 3.06 7.53 -4.79
N ALA A 69 1.78 7.69 -5.10
CA ALA A 69 0.85 8.39 -4.21
C ALA A 69 0.63 7.60 -2.90
N LEU A 70 0.59 6.28 -2.96
CA LEU A 70 0.50 5.42 -1.77
C LEU A 70 1.74 5.56 -0.88
N GLN A 71 2.95 5.60 -1.46
CA GLN A 71 4.18 5.87 -0.71
C GLN A 71 4.17 7.28 -0.10
N THR A 72 3.70 8.27 -0.85
CA THR A 72 3.56 9.65 -0.35
C THR A 72 2.61 9.70 0.83
N MET A 73 1.47 9.00 0.76
CA MET A 73 0.51 8.89 1.87
C MET A 73 1.16 8.25 3.12
N ARG A 74 1.93 7.15 2.95
CA ARG A 74 2.65 6.52 4.07
C ARG A 74 3.64 7.49 4.72
N ASN A 75 4.39 8.23 3.91
CA ASN A 75 5.38 9.18 4.42
C ASN A 75 4.72 10.37 5.14
N TYR A 76 3.56 10.81 4.64
CA TYR A 76 2.81 11.95 5.21
C TYR A 76 2.11 11.59 6.53
N PHE A 77 1.66 10.34 6.68
CA PHE A 77 0.99 9.82 7.88
C PHE A 77 1.80 8.71 8.56
N PRO A 78 3.02 8.97 9.07
CA PRO A 78 3.91 7.90 9.56
C PRO A 78 3.35 7.13 10.76
N GLY A 79 2.50 7.76 11.57
CA GLY A 79 1.92 7.16 12.77
C GLY A 79 0.49 6.66 12.62
N VAL A 80 -0.13 6.83 11.44
CA VAL A 80 -1.51 6.38 11.20
C VAL A 80 -1.49 4.97 10.61
N PRO A 81 -2.29 4.03 11.14
CA PRO A 81 -2.46 2.73 10.51
C PRO A 81 -3.04 2.89 9.09
N LEU A 82 -2.33 2.34 8.09
CA LEU A 82 -2.74 2.33 6.69
C LEU A 82 -3.04 0.90 6.25
N ILE A 83 -4.25 0.68 5.76
CA ILE A 83 -4.70 -0.60 5.22
C ILE A 83 -4.93 -0.44 3.72
N LEU A 84 -4.19 -1.16 2.88
CA LEU A 84 -4.47 -1.13 1.45
C LEU A 84 -5.69 -2.00 1.14
N ASP A 85 -6.74 -1.40 0.61
CA ASP A 85 -7.97 -2.11 0.22
C ASP A 85 -8.15 -2.08 -1.29
N ALA A 86 -8.79 -3.10 -1.82
CA ALA A 86 -9.22 -3.23 -3.21
C ALA A 86 -8.11 -3.25 -4.28
N GLY A 87 -8.45 -3.78 -5.44
CA GLY A 87 -7.55 -3.88 -6.59
C GLY A 87 -6.50 -4.99 -6.47
N ILE A 88 -6.30 -5.59 -5.31
CA ILE A 88 -5.32 -6.66 -5.08
C ILE A 88 -5.76 -7.92 -5.83
N GLY A 89 -4.94 -8.39 -6.77
CA GLY A 89 -5.24 -9.55 -7.61
C GLY A 89 -4.20 -10.66 -7.55
N ALA A 90 -3.04 -10.40 -6.95
CA ALA A 90 -1.95 -11.37 -6.82
C ALA A 90 -1.21 -11.19 -5.49
N PRO A 91 -0.57 -12.24 -4.95
CA PRO A 91 0.24 -12.15 -3.73
C PRO A 91 1.35 -11.09 -3.83
N SER A 92 1.95 -10.87 -5.00
CA SER A 92 2.95 -9.83 -5.24
C SER A 92 2.42 -8.41 -4.98
N HIS A 93 1.13 -8.14 -5.25
CA HIS A 93 0.53 -6.84 -4.96
C HIS A 93 0.43 -6.60 -3.44
N ALA A 94 0.06 -7.62 -2.68
CA ALA A 94 0.04 -7.54 -1.22
C ALA A 94 1.46 -7.36 -0.65
N MET A 95 2.45 -8.09 -1.18
CA MET A 95 3.85 -7.92 -0.80
C MET A 95 4.33 -6.49 -1.05
N GLN A 96 4.06 -5.93 -2.25
CA GLN A 96 4.41 -4.56 -2.59
C GLN A 96 3.79 -3.54 -1.63
N ALA A 97 2.52 -3.69 -1.24
CA ALA A 97 1.89 -2.82 -0.26
C ALA A 97 2.63 -2.85 1.09
N MET A 98 3.00 -4.05 1.56
CA MET A 98 3.75 -4.20 2.81
C MET A 98 5.17 -3.64 2.72
N GLU A 99 5.84 -3.74 1.57
CA GLU A 99 7.14 -3.12 1.29
C GLU A 99 7.09 -1.59 1.30
N LEU A 100 5.97 -0.99 0.88
CA LEU A 100 5.71 0.45 1.01
C LEU A 100 5.47 0.89 2.47
N GLY A 101 5.39 -0.04 3.42
CA GLY A 101 5.18 0.25 4.84
C GLY A 101 3.72 0.34 5.26
N PHE A 102 2.80 -0.17 4.48
CA PHE A 102 1.42 -0.35 4.91
C PHE A 102 1.35 -1.35 6.06
N ASP A 103 0.37 -1.17 6.95
CA ASP A 103 0.24 -1.99 8.16
C ASP A 103 -0.57 -3.26 7.90
N ALA A 104 -1.47 -3.22 6.91
CA ALA A 104 -2.28 -4.36 6.51
C ALA A 104 -2.74 -4.24 5.05
N VAL A 105 -3.30 -5.34 4.54
CA VAL A 105 -4.03 -5.39 3.27
C VAL A 105 -5.38 -6.03 3.49
N LEU A 106 -6.41 -5.53 2.81
CA LEU A 106 -7.74 -6.12 2.76
C LEU A 106 -7.98 -6.66 1.34
N LEU A 107 -8.34 -7.92 1.23
CA LEU A 107 -8.61 -8.57 -0.05
C LEU A 107 -9.68 -9.66 0.10
N ASN A 108 -10.42 -9.89 -0.96
CA ASN A 108 -11.43 -10.94 -1.02
C ASN A 108 -11.41 -11.65 -2.37
N THR A 109 -11.73 -10.93 -3.44
CA THR A 109 -12.00 -11.47 -4.78
C THR A 109 -10.86 -12.33 -5.31
N ALA A 110 -9.61 -11.95 -5.07
CA ALA A 110 -8.44 -12.67 -5.54
C ALA A 110 -8.33 -14.10 -4.95
N VAL A 111 -8.77 -14.26 -3.71
CA VAL A 111 -8.86 -15.58 -3.07
C VAL A 111 -10.13 -16.31 -3.49
N ALA A 112 -11.29 -15.66 -3.39
CA ALA A 112 -12.58 -16.29 -3.64
C ALA A 112 -12.75 -16.80 -5.08
N LYS A 113 -12.11 -16.15 -6.07
CA LYS A 113 -12.15 -16.54 -7.49
C LYS A 113 -10.92 -17.34 -7.94
N ALA A 114 -10.01 -17.72 -7.04
CA ALA A 114 -8.88 -18.57 -7.39
C ALA A 114 -9.33 -20.00 -7.71
N GLY A 115 -8.57 -20.69 -8.55
CA GLY A 115 -8.80 -22.10 -8.84
C GLY A 115 -8.62 -23.00 -7.61
N ASP A 116 -7.74 -22.60 -6.68
CA ASP A 116 -7.59 -23.18 -5.35
C ASP A 116 -7.53 -22.03 -4.32
N PRO A 117 -8.66 -21.67 -3.70
CA PRO A 117 -8.71 -20.58 -2.72
C PRO A 117 -7.85 -20.81 -1.48
N VAL A 118 -7.67 -22.05 -1.05
CA VAL A 118 -6.88 -22.40 0.14
C VAL A 118 -5.40 -22.11 -0.12
N GLN A 119 -4.87 -22.60 -1.23
CA GLN A 119 -3.49 -22.34 -1.63
C GLN A 119 -3.27 -20.83 -1.92
N MET A 120 -4.23 -20.17 -2.54
CA MET A 120 -4.14 -18.72 -2.79
C MET A 120 -4.11 -17.93 -1.49
N ALA A 121 -4.94 -18.25 -0.50
CA ALA A 121 -4.91 -17.60 0.82
C ALA A 121 -3.55 -17.82 1.51
N ALA A 122 -3.00 -19.02 1.45
CA ALA A 122 -1.66 -19.31 1.99
C ALA A 122 -0.57 -18.50 1.29
N ALA A 123 -0.64 -18.36 -0.03
CA ALA A 123 0.29 -17.54 -0.82
C ALA A 123 0.22 -16.06 -0.45
N PHE A 124 -0.99 -15.51 -0.25
CA PHE A 124 -1.16 -14.14 0.24
C PHE A 124 -0.57 -13.95 1.64
N GLY A 125 -0.80 -14.87 2.56
CA GLY A 125 -0.23 -14.82 3.91
C GLY A 125 1.30 -14.81 3.89
N ALA A 126 1.91 -15.64 3.04
CA ALA A 126 3.37 -15.66 2.85
C ALA A 126 3.90 -14.34 2.27
N ALA A 127 3.21 -13.77 1.28
CA ALA A 127 3.56 -12.51 0.64
C ALA A 127 3.50 -11.32 1.61
N VAL A 128 2.43 -11.21 2.40
CA VAL A 128 2.28 -10.17 3.45
C VAL A 128 3.43 -10.27 4.45
N LYS A 129 3.74 -11.47 4.93
CA LYS A 129 4.85 -11.68 5.86
C LYS A 129 6.19 -11.30 5.24
N ALA A 130 6.45 -11.69 3.99
CA ALA A 130 7.69 -11.37 3.29
C ALA A 130 7.86 -9.87 3.09
N GLY A 131 6.84 -9.16 2.58
CA GLY A 131 6.88 -7.72 2.38
C GLY A 131 7.08 -6.94 3.69
N ARG A 132 6.38 -7.34 4.78
CA ARG A 132 6.58 -6.71 6.09
C ARG A 132 7.99 -6.94 6.62
N THR A 133 8.52 -8.13 6.45
CA THR A 133 9.90 -8.45 6.86
C THR A 133 10.91 -7.62 6.07
N ALA A 134 10.72 -7.47 4.76
CA ALA A 134 11.57 -6.65 3.90
C ALA A 134 11.55 -5.17 4.31
N PHE A 135 10.36 -4.61 4.56
CA PHE A 135 10.21 -3.23 5.05
C PHE A 135 10.95 -3.01 6.37
N LEU A 136 10.79 -3.91 7.34
CA LEU A 136 11.45 -3.80 8.65
C LEU A 136 12.97 -4.00 8.59
N ALA A 137 13.45 -4.79 7.62
CA ALA A 137 14.88 -4.99 7.38
C ALA A 137 15.55 -3.76 6.72
N GLY A 138 14.77 -2.88 6.11
CA GLY A 138 15.24 -1.74 5.34
C GLY A 138 15.59 -2.13 3.90
N LEU A 139 14.77 -1.66 2.96
CA LEU A 139 15.01 -1.84 1.54
C LEU A 139 16.16 -0.95 1.06
N MET A 140 16.96 -1.45 0.14
CA MET A 140 17.97 -0.64 -0.53
C MET A 140 17.29 0.43 -1.39
N GLU A 141 17.78 1.66 -1.31
CA GLU A 141 17.29 2.73 -2.16
C GLU A 141 17.58 2.46 -3.65
N PRO A 142 16.60 2.66 -4.54
CA PRO A 142 16.83 2.62 -5.99
C PRO A 142 17.89 3.66 -6.40
N ARG A 143 18.73 3.28 -7.38
CA ARG A 143 19.77 4.16 -7.93
C ARG A 143 19.71 4.14 -9.45
N ASP A 144 19.94 5.28 -10.08
CA ASP A 144 19.98 5.39 -11.54
C ASP A 144 21.25 4.76 -12.12
N MET A 145 22.35 4.74 -11.34
CA MET A 145 23.64 4.22 -11.80
C MET A 145 24.07 3.01 -10.96
N ALA A 146 24.72 2.06 -11.62
CA ALA A 146 25.28 0.89 -10.95
C ALA A 146 26.35 1.31 -9.91
N ALA A 147 26.29 0.66 -8.74
CA ALA A 147 27.33 0.77 -7.72
C ALA A 147 27.76 -0.63 -7.28
N PRO A 148 29.07 -0.94 -7.25
CA PRO A 148 29.54 -2.24 -6.81
C PRO A 148 29.24 -2.43 -5.32
N SER A 149 28.70 -3.59 -4.95
CA SER A 149 28.48 -3.99 -3.56
C SER A 149 29.71 -4.65 -2.94
N THR A 150 30.66 -5.11 -3.78
CA THR A 150 31.91 -5.73 -3.36
C THR A 150 33.03 -4.69 -3.40
N PRO A 151 33.92 -4.63 -2.38
CA PRO A 151 35.09 -3.78 -2.43
C PRO A 151 35.94 -4.10 -3.66
N VAL A 152 36.34 -3.06 -4.42
CA VAL A 152 37.15 -3.19 -5.62
C VAL A 152 38.66 -3.20 -5.31
N ALA A 153 39.06 -2.98 -4.04
CA ALA A 153 40.45 -3.03 -3.61
C ALA A 153 41.07 -4.42 -3.84
N GLY A 154 42.21 -4.45 -4.48
CA GLY A 154 42.91 -5.70 -4.80
C GLY A 154 42.46 -6.37 -6.10
N THR A 155 41.56 -5.79 -6.88
CA THR A 155 41.27 -6.27 -8.23
C THR A 155 42.41 -5.89 -9.19
N PRO A 156 42.87 -6.81 -10.04
CA PRO A 156 43.87 -6.48 -11.06
C PRO A 156 43.36 -5.38 -11.99
N PHE A 157 44.22 -4.47 -12.39
CA PHE A 157 43.94 -3.39 -13.33
C PHE A 157 42.96 -2.30 -12.84
N PHE A 158 42.67 -2.24 -11.53
CA PHE A 158 41.86 -1.17 -10.96
C PHE A 158 42.78 -0.03 -10.47
N ASP A 159 42.65 1.12 -11.06
CA ASP A 159 43.39 2.31 -10.64
C ASP A 159 42.57 3.07 -9.57
N LEU A 160 43.03 3.01 -8.31
CA LEU A 160 42.40 3.69 -7.18
C LEU A 160 42.59 5.20 -7.22
N ASP A 161 43.57 5.70 -8.00
CA ASP A 161 43.94 7.12 -8.07
C ASP A 161 43.30 7.81 -9.30
N ALA A 162 42.60 7.10 -10.13
CA ALA A 162 41.84 7.69 -11.24
C ALA A 162 40.75 8.60 -10.69
N LYS A 163 41.02 9.89 -10.57
CA LYS A 163 40.06 10.92 -10.22
C LYS A 163 38.96 10.97 -11.30
N ARG A 164 37.72 10.80 -10.91
CA ARG A 164 36.55 11.11 -11.71
C ARG A 164 36.39 12.61 -11.87
#